data_fe3632ca86bd0bd30a689839dab05f6f
#
_entry.id   fe3632ca86bd0bd30a689839dab05f6f
#
_cell.length_a   1.000
_cell.length_b   1.000
_cell.length_c   1.000
_cell.angle_alpha   90.00
_cell.angle_beta   90.00
_cell.angle_gamma   90.00
#
_symmetry.space_group_name_H-M   'P 1'
#
loop_
_entity.id
_entity.type
_entity.pdbx_description
1 polymer ?
#
loop_
_entity_poly.entity_id
_entity_poly.type
_entity_poly.pdbx_seq_one_letter_code
_entity_poly.pdbx_strand_id
1 'polypeptide(L)'
;MSYSKDISDIPLKPSQETFVDEPSSLEDVHLEELIFDLEHGIKDINKLHVYHAIAIVNFTLESIIKLYNNQELLEGFRKDQLNKYNLRTPSQDNDSPVSNIVPTPSQTTNTSPILPPLKCAKISLDLDQEIIKETTPDSLSNNNEQDETDRDSEADDNQATIIPIEDLVADLSLETVKNPITGLDANRLQNELNYFEKPQINEQTIHLIKTFNLVKIPNISIEDFLIRIKTYSSSISVSSYIHAAFMIYKLSIILAVVPLSSFNVYRLLLASIRCSAKTLEDVYQKQKSFATVGGVSPKELFKIEVGFLYLCNFRVVVGESILNNFLKKDLLDLYKFCKKSF
;
A
#
# COMPACT_ATOMS: atom_id res chain seq x y z
N MET A 1 17.53 -44.75 44.89
CA MET A 1 17.97 -44.91 43.51
C MET A 1 18.16 -43.50 42.94
N SER A 2 19.42 -43.09 42.88
CA SER A 2 19.84 -41.77 42.44
C SER A 2 20.10 -41.84 40.92
N TYR A 3 19.24 -41.19 40.13
CA TYR A 3 19.48 -40.99 38.72
C TYR A 3 20.34 -39.72 38.54
N SER A 4 21.65 -39.89 38.51
CA SER A 4 22.52 -38.89 37.91
C SER A 4 22.44 -39.06 36.40
N LYS A 5 21.58 -38.35 35.70
CA LYS A 5 21.73 -38.17 34.27
C LYS A 5 22.95 -37.29 34.06
N ASP A 6 24.00 -37.88 33.49
CA ASP A 6 25.15 -37.11 33.03
C ASP A 6 24.68 -36.05 32.02
N ILE A 7 25.00 -34.81 32.31
CA ILE A 7 24.71 -33.63 31.48
C ILE A 7 25.35 -33.74 30.11
N SER A 8 26.32 -34.63 29.94
CA SER A 8 27.01 -34.94 28.69
C SER A 8 26.16 -35.69 27.62
N ASP A 9 25.01 -36.27 28.03
CA ASP A 9 24.11 -37.00 27.11
C ASP A 9 22.96 -36.14 26.54
N ILE A 10 22.89 -34.85 26.89
CA ILE A 10 22.01 -33.95 26.23
C ILE A 10 22.66 -33.55 24.90
N PRO A 11 22.09 -33.94 23.73
CA PRO A 11 22.61 -33.46 22.48
C PRO A 11 22.57 -31.94 22.52
N LEU A 12 23.73 -31.29 22.59
CA LEU A 12 23.85 -29.87 22.41
C LEU A 12 23.18 -29.58 21.06
N LYS A 13 22.04 -28.93 21.10
CA LYS A 13 21.41 -28.36 19.93
C LYS A 13 22.55 -27.63 19.23
N PRO A 14 22.87 -27.97 17.95
CA PRO A 14 23.90 -27.22 17.24
C PRO A 14 23.57 -25.77 17.49
N SER A 15 24.59 -24.98 17.84
CA SER A 15 24.43 -23.54 17.99
C SER A 15 23.69 -23.10 16.75
N GLN A 16 22.40 -22.79 16.89
CA GLN A 16 21.75 -22.04 15.85
C GLN A 16 22.69 -20.88 15.67
N GLU A 17 23.36 -20.87 14.52
CA GLU A 17 24.02 -19.66 14.07
C GLU A 17 23.00 -18.59 14.38
N THR A 18 23.36 -17.67 15.23
CA THR A 18 22.49 -16.57 15.61
C THR A 18 22.29 -15.81 14.31
N PHE A 19 21.27 -16.22 13.56
CA PHE A 19 20.71 -15.34 12.55
C PHE A 19 20.50 -14.03 13.26
N VAL A 20 21.09 -12.97 12.74
CA VAL A 20 20.96 -11.64 13.34
C VAL A 20 19.46 -11.35 13.31
N ASP A 21 18.76 -11.72 14.37
CA ASP A 21 17.31 -11.49 14.48
C ASP A 21 16.99 -10.00 14.38
N GLU A 22 17.99 -9.15 14.69
CA GLU A 22 17.93 -7.69 14.60
C GLU A 22 19.14 -7.19 13.77
N PRO A 23 19.02 -7.10 12.44
CA PRO A 23 20.09 -6.53 11.63
C PRO A 23 20.33 -5.07 12.02
N SER A 24 21.59 -4.70 12.17
CA SER A 24 21.99 -3.32 12.51
C SER A 24 22.00 -2.41 11.29
N SER A 25 22.16 -2.99 10.11
CA SER A 25 22.19 -2.33 8.82
C SER A 25 21.47 -3.16 7.75
N LEU A 26 21.31 -2.60 6.56
CA LEU A 26 20.74 -3.34 5.43
C LEU A 26 21.75 -4.34 4.84
N GLU A 27 23.05 -4.10 5.03
CA GLU A 27 24.13 -5.01 4.59
C GLU A 27 24.08 -6.36 5.34
N ASP A 28 23.52 -6.37 6.55
CA ASP A 28 23.34 -7.58 7.36
C ASP A 28 22.14 -8.43 6.88
N VAL A 29 21.35 -7.92 5.93
CA VAL A 29 20.15 -8.61 5.44
C VAL A 29 20.45 -9.36 4.15
N HIS A 30 20.49 -10.69 4.24
CA HIS A 30 20.59 -11.55 3.07
C HIS A 30 19.21 -11.94 2.57
N LEU A 31 18.83 -11.41 1.40
CA LEU A 31 17.49 -11.60 0.85
C LEU A 31 17.13 -13.09 0.65
N GLU A 32 18.08 -13.92 0.25
CA GLU A 32 17.85 -15.36 0.04
C GLU A 32 17.49 -16.09 1.34
N GLU A 33 18.16 -15.75 2.44
CA GLU A 33 17.88 -16.30 3.77
C GLU A 33 16.54 -15.81 4.28
N LEU A 34 16.24 -14.52 4.09
CA LEU A 34 14.96 -13.94 4.45
C LEU A 34 13.80 -14.62 3.70
N ILE A 35 13.95 -14.85 2.40
CA ILE A 35 12.96 -15.56 1.59
C ILE A 35 12.79 -17.01 2.08
N PHE A 36 13.87 -17.69 2.42
CA PHE A 36 13.81 -19.03 3.00
C PHE A 36 13.05 -19.05 4.33
N ASP A 37 13.32 -18.11 5.22
CA ASP A 37 12.64 -17.98 6.51
C ASP A 37 11.13 -17.72 6.36
N LEU A 38 10.76 -16.90 5.39
CA LEU A 38 9.35 -16.62 5.05
C LEU A 38 8.65 -17.86 4.47
N GLU A 39 9.32 -18.60 3.58
CA GLU A 39 8.80 -19.82 2.96
C GLU A 39 8.54 -20.92 3.99
N HIS A 40 9.44 -21.09 4.96
CA HIS A 40 9.34 -22.11 6.00
C HIS A 40 8.54 -21.64 7.22
N GLY A 41 8.00 -20.41 7.21
CA GLY A 41 7.20 -19.86 8.29
C GLY A 41 8.00 -19.54 9.56
N ILE A 42 9.31 -19.46 9.48
CA ILE A 42 10.21 -19.07 10.58
C ILE A 42 9.97 -17.60 10.92
N LYS A 43 9.82 -16.75 9.89
CA LYS A 43 9.47 -15.35 10.02
C LYS A 43 8.07 -15.06 9.48
N ASP A 44 7.43 -14.09 10.07
CA ASP A 44 6.15 -13.48 9.67
C ASP A 44 6.23 -11.97 9.90
N ILE A 45 5.18 -11.22 9.58
CA ILE A 45 5.18 -9.77 9.68
C ILE A 45 5.56 -9.25 11.07
N ASN A 46 5.25 -10.00 12.13
CA ASN A 46 5.53 -9.63 13.53
C ASN A 46 6.98 -9.91 13.96
N LYS A 47 7.70 -10.73 13.18
CA LYS A 47 9.09 -11.11 13.44
C LYS A 47 10.08 -10.44 12.50
N LEU A 48 9.59 -9.58 11.61
CA LEU A 48 10.45 -8.83 10.71
C LEU A 48 11.02 -7.60 11.40
N HIS A 49 12.30 -7.35 11.19
CA HIS A 49 12.92 -6.07 11.51
C HIS A 49 12.71 -5.06 10.36
N VAL A 50 12.84 -3.76 10.63
CA VAL A 50 12.64 -2.70 9.62
C VAL A 50 13.55 -2.86 8.40
N TYR A 51 14.79 -3.33 8.58
CA TYR A 51 15.71 -3.57 7.46
C TYR A 51 15.27 -4.76 6.60
N HIS A 52 14.67 -5.79 7.19
CA HIS A 52 14.02 -6.86 6.40
C HIS A 52 12.88 -6.29 5.55
N ALA A 53 12.05 -5.44 6.14
CA ALA A 53 10.95 -4.80 5.40
C ALA A 53 11.47 -3.92 4.25
N ILE A 54 12.53 -3.14 4.47
CA ILE A 54 13.17 -2.33 3.43
C ILE A 54 13.70 -3.21 2.30
N ALA A 55 14.38 -4.31 2.60
CA ALA A 55 14.88 -5.25 1.60
C ALA A 55 13.73 -5.86 0.77
N ILE A 56 12.63 -6.26 1.42
CA ILE A 56 11.42 -6.78 0.76
C ILE A 56 10.81 -5.72 -0.16
N VAL A 57 10.64 -4.48 0.32
CA VAL A 57 10.08 -3.38 -0.48
C VAL A 57 10.97 -3.11 -1.69
N ASN A 58 12.27 -2.95 -1.48
CA ASN A 58 13.23 -2.70 -2.55
C ASN A 58 13.17 -3.80 -3.62
N PHE A 59 13.29 -5.07 -3.19
CA PHE A 59 13.21 -6.22 -4.09
C PHE A 59 11.88 -6.24 -4.87
N THR A 60 10.76 -6.02 -4.19
CA THR A 60 9.44 -6.03 -4.82
C THR A 60 9.34 -4.97 -5.93
N LEU A 61 9.76 -3.74 -5.64
CA LEU A 61 9.66 -2.63 -6.59
C LEU A 61 10.60 -2.82 -7.78
N GLU A 62 11.85 -3.21 -7.54
CA GLU A 62 12.82 -3.47 -8.61
C GLU A 62 12.36 -4.61 -9.52
N SER A 63 11.83 -5.68 -8.93
CA SER A 63 11.31 -6.83 -9.68
C SER A 63 10.13 -6.42 -10.56
N ILE A 64 9.19 -5.65 -10.04
CA ILE A 64 8.06 -5.16 -10.82
C ILE A 64 8.55 -4.25 -11.97
N ILE A 65 9.50 -3.35 -11.72
CA ILE A 65 10.08 -2.49 -12.78
C ILE A 65 10.75 -3.35 -13.86
N LYS A 66 11.51 -4.39 -13.48
CA LYS A 66 12.12 -5.32 -14.44
C LYS A 66 11.07 -6.05 -15.28
N LEU A 67 9.98 -6.49 -14.66
CA LEU A 67 8.86 -7.12 -15.38
C LEU A 67 8.22 -6.14 -16.37
N TYR A 68 7.97 -4.89 -15.97
CA TYR A 68 7.42 -3.87 -16.87
C TYR A 68 8.32 -3.52 -18.05
N ASN A 69 9.62 -3.71 -17.92
CA ASN A 69 10.57 -3.57 -19.02
C ASN A 69 10.54 -4.76 -20.00
N ASN A 70 9.87 -5.87 -19.65
CA ASN A 70 9.69 -7.04 -20.50
C ASN A 70 8.23 -7.49 -20.47
N GLN A 71 7.47 -7.03 -21.48
CA GLN A 71 6.02 -7.24 -21.56
C GLN A 71 5.62 -8.72 -21.55
N GLU A 72 6.38 -9.59 -22.20
CA GLU A 72 6.08 -11.02 -22.27
C GLU A 72 6.20 -11.67 -20.88
N LEU A 73 7.25 -11.36 -20.14
CA LEU A 73 7.44 -11.85 -18.76
C LEU A 73 6.36 -11.28 -17.82
N LEU A 74 6.00 -10.00 -17.96
CA LEU A 74 4.94 -9.39 -17.17
C LEU A 74 3.60 -10.09 -17.38
N GLU A 75 3.21 -10.34 -18.65
CA GLU A 75 1.96 -11.01 -18.98
C GLU A 75 1.94 -12.46 -18.50
N GLY A 76 3.05 -13.18 -18.64
CA GLY A 76 3.21 -14.52 -18.10
C GLY A 76 3.01 -14.57 -16.59
N PHE A 77 3.76 -13.74 -15.86
CA PHE A 77 3.66 -13.66 -14.40
C PHE A 77 2.27 -13.22 -13.94
N ARG A 78 1.70 -12.19 -14.58
CA ARG A 78 0.34 -11.71 -14.25
C ARG A 78 -0.72 -12.78 -14.47
N LYS A 79 -0.63 -13.53 -15.55
CA LYS A 79 -1.55 -14.65 -15.83
C LYS A 79 -1.51 -15.70 -14.72
N ASP A 80 -0.32 -16.06 -14.26
CA ASP A 80 -0.16 -17.03 -13.17
C ASP A 80 -0.79 -16.49 -11.87
N GLN A 81 -0.59 -15.20 -11.55
CA GLN A 81 -1.18 -14.58 -10.37
C GLN A 81 -2.72 -14.49 -10.47
N LEU A 82 -3.28 -14.13 -11.63
CA LEU A 82 -4.72 -14.08 -11.83
C LEU A 82 -5.36 -15.48 -11.69
N ASN A 83 -4.72 -16.50 -12.24
CA ASN A 83 -5.16 -17.90 -12.10
C ASN A 83 -5.15 -18.34 -10.62
N LYS A 84 -4.11 -17.98 -9.87
CA LYS A 84 -3.98 -18.27 -8.43
C LYS A 84 -5.13 -17.69 -7.61
N TYR A 85 -5.60 -16.49 -7.97
CA TYR A 85 -6.72 -15.82 -7.32
C TYR A 85 -8.09 -16.13 -7.95
N ASN A 86 -8.15 -17.01 -8.96
CA ASN A 86 -9.35 -17.32 -9.75
C ASN A 86 -10.01 -16.05 -10.36
N LEU A 87 -9.18 -15.09 -10.76
CA LEU A 87 -9.63 -13.86 -11.39
C LEU A 87 -9.73 -14.02 -12.90
N ARG A 88 -10.75 -13.41 -13.49
CA ARG A 88 -10.97 -13.41 -14.94
C ARG A 88 -10.80 -12.01 -15.50
N THR A 89 -10.07 -11.89 -16.60
CA THR A 89 -10.06 -10.66 -17.39
C THR A 89 -11.19 -10.72 -18.41
N PRO A 90 -11.92 -9.62 -18.67
CA PRO A 90 -13.05 -9.60 -19.63
C PRO A 90 -12.69 -10.04 -21.05
N SER A 91 -11.42 -9.96 -21.42
CA SER A 91 -10.94 -10.45 -22.72
C SER A 91 -11.09 -11.96 -22.89
N GLN A 92 -11.34 -12.73 -21.83
CA GLN A 92 -11.49 -14.18 -21.87
C GLN A 92 -12.95 -14.64 -22.05
N ASP A 93 -13.93 -13.75 -21.94
CA ASP A 93 -15.35 -14.12 -22.05
C ASP A 93 -15.84 -14.22 -23.50
N ASN A 94 -15.03 -13.87 -24.50
CA ASN A 94 -15.42 -13.95 -25.91
C ASN A 94 -15.26 -15.34 -26.55
N ASP A 95 -14.67 -16.32 -25.85
CA ASP A 95 -14.40 -17.67 -26.37
C ASP A 95 -15.35 -18.77 -25.85
N SER A 96 -16.39 -18.42 -25.09
CA SER A 96 -17.37 -19.39 -24.64
C SER A 96 -18.51 -19.49 -25.64
N PRO A 97 -18.87 -20.68 -26.15
CA PRO A 97 -20.01 -20.84 -27.07
C PRO A 97 -21.30 -20.50 -26.33
N VAL A 98 -22.03 -19.53 -26.88
CA VAL A 98 -23.34 -19.10 -26.40
C VAL A 98 -24.27 -20.30 -26.36
N SER A 99 -24.50 -20.89 -25.20
CA SER A 99 -25.60 -21.81 -24.98
C SER A 99 -26.89 -21.00 -24.86
N ASN A 100 -27.72 -21.09 -25.90
CA ASN A 100 -29.05 -20.53 -25.93
C ASN A 100 -29.91 -21.09 -24.79
N ILE A 101 -30.10 -20.31 -23.74
CA ILE A 101 -31.14 -20.55 -22.74
C ILE A 101 -32.21 -19.49 -22.96
N VAL A 102 -33.37 -19.96 -23.39
CA VAL A 102 -34.62 -19.20 -23.55
C VAL A 102 -35.03 -18.66 -22.17
N PRO A 103 -35.32 -17.37 -22.01
CA PRO A 103 -35.79 -16.85 -20.72
C PRO A 103 -37.28 -17.10 -20.55
N THR A 104 -37.64 -17.82 -19.48
CA THR A 104 -38.99 -17.88 -18.98
C THR A 104 -39.22 -16.70 -18.02
N PRO A 105 -40.31 -15.92 -18.11
CA PRO A 105 -40.53 -14.77 -17.23
C PRO A 105 -41.13 -15.20 -15.91
N SER A 106 -40.41 -14.95 -14.84
CA SER A 106 -40.96 -14.95 -13.48
C SER A 106 -40.73 -13.63 -12.81
N GLN A 107 -41.83 -12.92 -12.56
CA GLN A 107 -41.91 -11.71 -11.77
C GLN A 107 -41.57 -11.99 -10.32
N THR A 108 -40.66 -11.21 -9.74
CA THR A 108 -40.78 -10.76 -8.33
C THR A 108 -39.95 -9.51 -8.13
N THR A 109 -40.67 -8.46 -7.81
CA THR A 109 -40.19 -7.13 -7.39
C THR A 109 -39.54 -7.21 -6.00
N ASN A 110 -38.28 -6.83 -5.90
CA ASN A 110 -37.71 -6.33 -4.64
C ASN A 110 -36.82 -5.13 -4.97
N THR A 111 -37.39 -3.94 -4.77
CA THR A 111 -36.72 -2.66 -4.83
C THR A 111 -35.89 -2.47 -3.58
N SER A 112 -34.58 -2.55 -3.71
CA SER A 112 -33.65 -2.00 -2.72
C SER A 112 -33.50 -0.50 -2.95
N PRO A 113 -33.37 0.33 -1.90
CA PRO A 113 -33.30 1.78 -2.04
C PRO A 113 -31.99 2.19 -2.74
N ILE A 114 -32.15 2.85 -3.88
CA ILE A 114 -31.07 3.48 -4.62
C ILE A 114 -30.64 4.72 -3.85
N LEU A 115 -29.44 4.72 -3.29
CA LEU A 115 -28.79 5.93 -2.79
C LEU A 115 -28.58 6.90 -3.95
N PRO A 116 -28.92 8.20 -3.79
CA PRO A 116 -28.75 9.18 -4.85
C PRO A 116 -27.26 9.34 -5.20
N PRO A 117 -26.90 9.57 -6.47
CA PRO A 117 -25.52 9.78 -6.87
C PRO A 117 -24.98 11.04 -6.20
N LEU A 118 -23.85 10.87 -5.50
CA LEU A 118 -23.05 11.98 -5.00
C LEU A 118 -22.70 12.88 -6.17
N LYS A 119 -23.22 14.10 -6.17
CA LYS A 119 -22.83 15.14 -7.13
C LYS A 119 -21.36 15.43 -6.90
N CYS A 120 -20.53 14.98 -7.84
CA CYS A 120 -19.12 15.38 -7.89
C CYS A 120 -19.05 16.90 -8.00
N ALA A 121 -18.60 17.56 -6.94
CA ALA A 121 -18.21 18.96 -7.02
C ALA A 121 -17.06 19.04 -8.04
N LYS A 122 -17.26 19.79 -9.11
CA LYS A 122 -16.19 20.13 -10.06
C LYS A 122 -15.17 20.96 -9.30
N ILE A 123 -14.05 20.34 -8.91
CA ILE A 123 -12.88 21.07 -8.44
C ILE A 123 -12.21 21.60 -9.70
N SER A 124 -12.48 22.85 -10.03
CA SER A 124 -11.73 23.58 -11.04
C SER A 124 -10.30 23.78 -10.51
N LEU A 125 -9.35 23.06 -11.07
CA LEU A 125 -7.95 23.34 -10.87
C LEU A 125 -7.56 24.47 -11.85
N ASP A 126 -7.79 25.71 -11.46
CA ASP A 126 -7.24 26.86 -12.15
C ASP A 126 -5.71 26.83 -11.94
N LEU A 127 -5.02 26.56 -13.02
CA LEU A 127 -3.56 26.71 -13.11
C LEU A 127 -3.27 28.19 -13.41
N ASP A 128 -3.13 28.99 -12.35
CA ASP A 128 -2.56 30.32 -12.50
C ASP A 128 -1.04 30.18 -12.76
N GLN A 129 -0.68 30.55 -13.96
CA GLN A 129 0.72 30.83 -14.36
C GLN A 129 1.11 32.17 -13.72
N GLU A 130 1.80 32.13 -12.60
CA GLU A 130 2.52 33.31 -12.13
C GLU A 130 3.99 33.26 -12.57
N ILE A 131 4.30 34.28 -13.34
CA ILE A 131 5.61 34.64 -13.91
C ILE A 131 6.61 34.91 -12.78
N ILE A 132 7.73 34.20 -12.85
CA ILE A 132 8.92 34.42 -12.01
C ILE A 132 9.47 35.80 -12.29
N LYS A 133 9.45 36.71 -11.33
CA LYS A 133 10.34 37.88 -11.29
C LYS A 133 11.41 37.65 -10.26
N GLU A 134 12.64 37.55 -10.75
CA GLU A 134 13.86 37.64 -9.96
C GLU A 134 13.95 39.00 -9.26
N THR A 135 14.21 38.98 -7.97
CA THR A 135 14.85 40.10 -7.26
C THR A 135 15.76 39.58 -6.17
N THR A 136 16.98 40.00 -6.24
CA THR A 136 18.13 39.79 -5.37
C THR A 136 17.94 40.37 -3.96
N PRO A 137 18.80 39.99 -3.00
CA PRO A 137 18.57 40.21 -1.57
C PRO A 137 19.25 41.49 -1.08
N ASP A 138 18.61 42.13 -0.12
CA ASP A 138 19.34 42.95 0.86
C ASP A 138 18.62 43.09 2.20
N SER A 139 19.51 43.00 3.20
CA SER A 139 19.46 43.60 4.56
C SER A 139 18.45 43.09 5.61
N LEU A 140 19.04 42.41 6.57
CA LEU A 140 18.99 42.54 8.04
C LEU A 140 17.95 43.54 8.64
N SER A 141 17.03 43.02 9.44
CA SER A 141 16.89 43.55 10.81
C SER A 141 15.97 42.71 11.68
N ASN A 142 16.39 42.65 12.91
CA ASN A 142 15.89 42.05 14.13
C ASN A 142 14.41 42.24 14.48
N ASN A 143 14.02 41.33 15.37
CA ASN A 143 13.11 41.43 16.52
C ASN A 143 11.60 41.11 16.29
N ASN A 144 11.16 40.13 16.92
CA ASN A 144 10.42 40.00 18.19
C ASN A 144 9.60 38.72 18.19
N GLU A 145 9.94 37.93 19.19
CA GLU A 145 9.02 36.96 19.77
C GLU A 145 7.77 37.68 20.26
N GLN A 146 6.60 37.27 19.83
CA GLN A 146 5.37 37.49 20.53
C GLN A 146 4.57 36.22 20.60
N ASP A 147 4.53 35.71 21.79
CA ASP A 147 3.64 34.78 22.42
C ASP A 147 2.18 35.21 22.15
N GLU A 148 1.45 34.49 21.32
CA GLU A 148 0.01 34.65 21.22
C GLU A 148 -0.68 33.57 22.01
N THR A 149 -1.03 33.95 23.22
CA THR A 149 -1.99 33.30 24.09
C THR A 149 -3.35 33.21 23.42
N ASP A 150 -3.86 31.97 23.39
CA ASP A 150 -5.23 31.63 23.06
C ASP A 150 -6.20 32.51 23.88
N ARG A 151 -7.08 33.19 23.15
CA ARG A 151 -8.29 33.78 23.72
C ARG A 151 -9.47 32.91 23.30
N ASP A 152 -9.96 32.21 24.32
CA ASP A 152 -11.28 31.59 24.32
C ASP A 152 -12.35 32.65 23.91
N SER A 153 -13.09 32.36 22.87
CA SER A 153 -14.35 33.03 22.59
C SER A 153 -15.48 32.03 22.78
N GLU A 154 -16.31 32.42 23.72
CA GLU A 154 -17.44 31.73 24.28
C GLU A 154 -18.51 31.32 23.25
N ALA A 155 -19.04 30.14 23.50
CA ALA A 155 -20.43 29.72 23.51
C ALA A 155 -21.30 30.06 22.28
N ASP A 156 -21.54 29.00 21.51
CA ASP A 156 -22.88 28.80 20.96
C ASP A 156 -23.40 27.44 21.46
N ASP A 157 -24.45 27.53 22.26
CA ASP A 157 -25.07 26.44 23.03
C ASP A 157 -25.92 25.58 22.09
N ASN A 158 -25.26 24.85 21.20
CA ASN A 158 -25.87 23.75 20.49
C ASN A 158 -25.70 22.49 21.33
N GLN A 159 -26.75 22.15 22.08
CA GLN A 159 -26.88 20.86 22.75
C GLN A 159 -26.57 19.73 21.75
N ALA A 160 -25.29 19.34 21.72
CA ALA A 160 -24.89 18.10 21.09
C ALA A 160 -25.60 16.97 21.85
N THR A 161 -26.64 16.42 21.27
CA THR A 161 -27.30 15.22 21.76
C THR A 161 -26.24 14.12 21.72
N ILE A 162 -25.66 13.83 22.89
CA ILE A 162 -24.75 12.69 23.05
C ILE A 162 -25.59 11.45 22.85
N ILE A 163 -25.53 10.85 21.68
CA ILE A 163 -26.14 9.53 21.40
C ILE A 163 -25.26 8.52 22.13
N PRO A 164 -25.80 7.74 23.09
CA PRO A 164 -25.03 6.67 23.73
C PRO A 164 -24.50 5.70 22.69
N ILE A 165 -23.25 5.25 22.88
CA ILE A 165 -22.60 4.31 21.97
C ILE A 165 -23.41 3.03 21.81
N GLU A 166 -24.14 2.63 22.84
CA GLU A 166 -25.04 1.49 22.85
C GLU A 166 -26.17 1.61 21.82
N ASP A 167 -26.72 2.81 21.61
CA ASP A 167 -27.78 3.06 20.62
C ASP A 167 -27.24 3.09 19.18
N LEU A 168 -25.97 3.49 19.01
CA LEU A 168 -25.27 3.43 17.72
C LEU A 168 -24.91 2.01 17.32
N VAL A 169 -24.71 1.11 18.28
CA VAL A 169 -24.34 -0.30 18.06
C VAL A 169 -25.58 -1.20 17.92
N ALA A 170 -26.73 -0.77 18.46
CA ALA A 170 -27.97 -1.58 18.43
C ALA A 170 -28.56 -1.73 17.02
N ASP A 171 -28.35 -0.75 16.12
CA ASP A 171 -28.79 -0.80 14.71
C ASP A 171 -27.78 -1.45 13.76
N LEU A 172 -26.52 -1.63 14.21
CA LEU A 172 -25.57 -2.47 13.54
C LEU A 172 -25.90 -3.92 13.95
N SER A 173 -26.77 -4.58 13.19
CA SER A 173 -26.80 -6.04 13.19
C SER A 173 -25.38 -6.49 12.81
N LEU A 174 -24.57 -6.72 13.84
CA LEU A 174 -23.33 -7.46 13.76
C LEU A 174 -23.72 -8.87 13.32
N GLU A 175 -23.98 -9.04 12.02
CA GLU A 175 -23.77 -10.34 11.41
C GLU A 175 -22.34 -10.68 11.80
N THR A 176 -22.23 -11.50 12.83
CA THR A 176 -20.98 -12.10 13.28
C THR A 176 -20.30 -12.60 12.01
N VAL A 177 -19.29 -11.87 11.56
CA VAL A 177 -18.42 -12.29 10.45
C VAL A 177 -17.78 -13.58 10.94
N LYS A 178 -18.45 -14.69 10.65
CA LYS A 178 -18.08 -16.04 11.13
C LYS A 178 -16.76 -16.52 10.56
N ASN A 179 -16.16 -15.76 9.65
CA ASN A 179 -14.84 -16.06 9.11
C ASN A 179 -13.99 -14.79 9.18
N PRO A 180 -12.89 -14.80 9.96
CA PRO A 180 -11.88 -13.76 9.80
C PRO A 180 -11.49 -13.75 8.32
N ILE A 181 -11.36 -12.54 7.73
CA ILE A 181 -10.90 -12.38 6.35
C ILE A 181 -9.47 -12.91 6.29
N THR A 182 -9.33 -14.23 6.08
CA THR A 182 -8.06 -14.95 6.12
C THR A 182 -7.29 -14.87 4.80
N GLY A 183 -7.81 -14.13 3.82
CA GLY A 183 -7.18 -13.96 2.51
C GLY A 183 -7.80 -12.83 1.71
N LEU A 184 -7.18 -12.52 0.58
CA LEU A 184 -7.80 -11.64 -0.41
C LEU A 184 -9.07 -12.33 -0.93
N ASP A 185 -10.23 -11.73 -0.70
CA ASP A 185 -11.48 -12.23 -1.25
C ASP A 185 -11.45 -12.08 -2.77
N ALA A 186 -11.52 -13.22 -3.47
CA ALA A 186 -11.50 -13.27 -4.93
C ALA A 186 -12.64 -12.43 -5.54
N ASN A 187 -13.83 -12.45 -4.94
CA ASN A 187 -14.97 -11.66 -5.40
C ASN A 187 -14.69 -10.16 -5.25
N ARG A 188 -14.06 -9.77 -4.16
CA ARG A 188 -13.69 -8.37 -3.92
C ARG A 188 -12.63 -7.90 -4.92
N LEU A 189 -11.60 -8.72 -5.18
CA LEU A 189 -10.59 -8.43 -6.20
C LEU A 189 -11.18 -8.39 -7.61
N GLN A 190 -12.09 -9.32 -7.95
CA GLN A 190 -12.78 -9.31 -9.23
C GLN A 190 -13.62 -8.05 -9.43
N ASN A 191 -14.32 -7.60 -8.38
CA ASN A 191 -15.09 -6.36 -8.42
C ASN A 191 -14.18 -5.12 -8.59
N GLU A 192 -12.99 -5.13 -7.98
CA GLU A 192 -12.01 -4.06 -8.18
C GLU A 192 -11.45 -4.08 -9.61
N LEU A 193 -11.13 -5.25 -10.14
CA LEU A 193 -10.66 -5.41 -11.52
C LEU A 193 -11.71 -4.88 -12.51
N ASN A 194 -12.95 -5.34 -12.40
CA ASN A 194 -14.08 -4.90 -13.24
C ASN A 194 -14.35 -3.37 -13.10
N TYR A 195 -14.07 -2.79 -11.93
CA TYR A 195 -14.23 -1.36 -11.72
C TYR A 195 -13.23 -0.56 -12.56
N PHE A 196 -11.95 -0.94 -12.55
CA PHE A 196 -10.90 -0.24 -13.28
C PHE A 196 -10.96 -0.45 -14.80
N GLU A 197 -11.62 -1.48 -15.27
CA GLU A 197 -11.82 -1.73 -16.70
C GLU A 197 -12.91 -0.86 -17.35
N LYS A 198 -13.71 -0.15 -16.55
CA LYS A 198 -14.70 0.80 -17.06
C LYS A 198 -13.99 1.94 -17.82
N PRO A 199 -14.38 2.25 -19.06
CA PRO A 199 -13.68 3.25 -19.88
C PRO A 199 -13.50 4.60 -19.20
N GLN A 200 -14.53 5.09 -18.49
CA GLN A 200 -14.51 6.37 -17.78
C GLN A 200 -13.49 6.36 -16.62
N ILE A 201 -13.40 5.25 -15.90
CA ILE A 201 -12.45 5.09 -14.79
C ILE A 201 -11.03 4.96 -15.32
N ASN A 202 -10.85 4.23 -16.40
CA ASN A 202 -9.55 4.07 -17.04
C ASN A 202 -8.97 5.41 -17.50
N GLU A 203 -9.76 6.27 -18.13
CA GLU A 203 -9.32 7.61 -18.55
C GLU A 203 -8.90 8.47 -17.34
N GLN A 204 -9.71 8.48 -16.27
CA GLN A 204 -9.37 9.19 -15.03
C GLN A 204 -8.08 8.65 -14.40
N THR A 205 -7.92 7.33 -14.40
CA THR A 205 -6.73 6.65 -13.87
C THR A 205 -5.47 7.06 -14.60
N ILE A 206 -5.51 7.16 -15.93
CA ILE A 206 -4.38 7.62 -16.74
C ILE A 206 -3.95 9.05 -16.33
N HIS A 207 -4.91 9.95 -16.08
CA HIS A 207 -4.60 11.29 -15.59
C HIS A 207 -4.00 11.28 -14.19
N LEU A 208 -4.49 10.43 -13.29
CA LEU A 208 -3.94 10.27 -11.94
C LEU A 208 -2.50 9.76 -12.00
N ILE A 209 -2.21 8.75 -12.81
CA ILE A 209 -0.86 8.17 -12.95
C ILE A 209 0.15 9.24 -13.37
N LYS A 210 -0.23 10.16 -14.26
CA LYS A 210 0.64 11.27 -14.69
C LYS A 210 1.13 12.14 -13.53
N THR A 211 0.38 12.24 -12.43
CA THR A 211 0.78 13.02 -11.25
C THR A 211 1.98 12.41 -10.51
N PHE A 212 2.21 11.11 -10.69
CA PHE A 212 3.34 10.39 -10.08
C PHE A 212 4.59 10.41 -10.97
N ASN A 213 4.45 10.76 -12.24
CA ASN A 213 5.59 10.78 -13.14
C ASN A 213 6.51 11.97 -12.83
N LEU A 214 7.79 11.68 -12.72
CA LEU A 214 8.85 12.66 -12.59
C LEU A 214 9.35 13.04 -13.99
N VAL A 215 9.77 14.30 -14.15
CA VAL A 215 10.41 14.78 -15.38
C VAL A 215 11.81 14.16 -15.54
N LYS A 216 12.50 13.96 -14.42
CA LYS A 216 13.84 13.37 -14.36
C LYS A 216 13.90 12.34 -13.24
N ILE A 217 14.53 11.21 -13.51
CA ILE A 217 14.78 10.18 -12.50
C ILE A 217 15.72 10.75 -11.44
N PRO A 218 15.40 10.61 -10.14
CA PRO A 218 16.28 11.03 -9.05
C PRO A 218 17.61 10.28 -9.09
N ASN A 219 18.68 10.96 -8.68
CA ASN A 219 20.00 10.33 -8.56
C ASN A 219 20.18 9.68 -7.20
N ILE A 220 19.22 8.83 -6.80
CA ILE A 220 19.22 8.07 -5.56
C ILE A 220 18.60 6.69 -5.88
N SER A 221 19.12 5.63 -5.28
CA SER A 221 18.52 4.30 -5.40
C SER A 221 17.18 4.22 -4.65
N ILE A 222 16.34 3.23 -4.98
CA ILE A 222 15.10 2.97 -4.21
C ILE A 222 15.46 2.61 -2.77
N GLU A 223 16.51 1.85 -2.61
CA GLU A 223 17.06 1.43 -1.32
C GLU A 223 17.48 2.62 -0.45
N ASP A 224 18.34 3.51 -0.97
CA ASP A 224 18.77 4.71 -0.25
C ASP A 224 17.60 5.64 0.08
N PHE A 225 16.60 5.68 -0.81
CA PHE A 225 15.38 6.45 -0.56
C PHE A 225 14.57 5.86 0.60
N LEU A 226 14.47 4.54 0.71
CA LEU A 226 13.84 3.85 1.83
C LEU A 226 14.61 4.05 3.14
N ILE A 227 15.94 3.96 3.11
CA ILE A 227 16.82 4.23 4.25
C ILE A 227 16.65 5.69 4.71
N ARG A 228 16.56 6.63 3.78
CA ARG A 228 16.27 8.03 4.10
C ARG A 228 14.93 8.17 4.81
N ILE A 229 13.87 7.54 4.31
CA ILE A 229 12.55 7.57 4.96
C ILE A 229 12.65 6.97 6.38
N LYS A 230 13.28 5.81 6.55
CA LYS A 230 13.48 5.17 7.85
C LYS A 230 14.23 6.08 8.84
N THR A 231 15.28 6.74 8.35
CA THR A 231 16.15 7.58 9.21
C THR A 231 15.42 8.82 9.72
N TYR A 232 14.64 9.47 8.87
CA TYR A 232 13.96 10.72 9.20
C TYR A 232 12.48 10.55 9.59
N SER A 233 11.95 9.34 9.56
CA SER A 233 10.56 8.98 9.89
C SER A 233 10.53 7.69 10.70
N SER A 234 11.18 7.66 11.84
CA SER A 234 11.36 6.48 12.70
C SER A 234 10.05 5.91 13.27
N SER A 235 8.94 6.64 13.18
CA SER A 235 7.62 6.18 13.64
C SER A 235 6.93 5.22 12.67
N ILE A 236 7.50 4.98 11.49
CA ILE A 236 6.90 4.07 10.50
C ILE A 236 7.25 2.63 10.87
N SER A 237 6.23 1.81 11.12
CA SER A 237 6.39 0.41 11.48
C SER A 237 6.75 -0.48 10.29
N VAL A 238 7.23 -1.68 10.60
CA VAL A 238 7.43 -2.76 9.63
C VAL A 238 6.16 -3.02 8.83
N SER A 239 5.02 -3.08 9.51
CA SER A 239 3.72 -3.32 8.88
C SER A 239 3.38 -2.27 7.84
N SER A 240 3.71 -0.99 8.09
CA SER A 240 3.48 0.09 7.13
C SER A 240 4.34 -0.03 5.88
N TYR A 241 5.60 -0.48 5.99
CA TYR A 241 6.45 -0.76 4.82
C TYR A 241 5.91 -1.93 4.00
N ILE A 242 5.57 -3.05 4.64
CA ILE A 242 5.04 -4.24 3.96
C ILE A 242 3.68 -3.93 3.32
N HIS A 243 2.82 -3.20 4.01
CA HIS A 243 1.55 -2.74 3.47
C HIS A 243 1.74 -1.86 2.22
N ALA A 244 2.70 -0.94 2.26
CA ALA A 244 3.01 -0.10 1.11
C ALA A 244 3.49 -0.92 -0.10
N ALA A 245 4.35 -1.92 0.11
CA ALA A 245 4.78 -2.83 -0.95
C ALA A 245 3.61 -3.64 -1.53
N PHE A 246 2.77 -4.21 -0.65
CA PHE A 246 1.57 -4.94 -1.05
C PHE A 246 0.62 -4.08 -1.89
N MET A 247 0.36 -2.84 -1.48
CA MET A 247 -0.54 -1.96 -2.22
C MET A 247 -0.01 -1.64 -3.63
N ILE A 248 1.30 -1.38 -3.77
CA ILE A 248 1.92 -1.16 -5.08
C ILE A 248 1.89 -2.45 -5.92
N TYR A 249 2.21 -3.60 -5.32
CA TYR A 249 2.12 -4.91 -5.98
C TYR A 249 0.69 -5.18 -6.51
N LYS A 250 -0.32 -4.96 -5.66
CA LYS A 250 -1.72 -5.10 -6.02
C LYS A 250 -2.10 -4.21 -7.20
N LEU A 251 -1.73 -2.94 -7.16
CA LEU A 251 -2.03 -1.96 -8.22
C LEU A 251 -1.31 -2.27 -9.52
N SER A 252 -0.06 -2.73 -9.45
CA SER A 252 0.78 -2.92 -10.64
C SER A 252 0.62 -4.32 -11.25
N ILE A 253 0.52 -5.37 -10.44
CA ILE A 253 0.47 -6.75 -10.92
C ILE A 253 -0.96 -7.28 -11.01
N ILE A 254 -1.69 -7.26 -9.88
CA ILE A 254 -3.04 -7.87 -9.83
C ILE A 254 -4.02 -7.05 -10.68
N LEU A 255 -4.17 -5.78 -10.36
CA LEU A 255 -5.13 -4.89 -11.03
C LEU A 255 -4.59 -4.31 -12.35
N ALA A 256 -3.27 -4.29 -12.55
CA ALA A 256 -2.58 -3.69 -13.69
C ALA A 256 -3.01 -2.24 -13.99
N VAL A 257 -3.34 -1.50 -12.93
CA VAL A 257 -3.79 -0.10 -13.00
C VAL A 257 -2.61 0.83 -13.20
N VAL A 258 -1.47 0.54 -12.53
CA VAL A 258 -0.31 1.41 -12.50
C VAL A 258 0.90 0.71 -13.13
N PRO A 259 1.33 1.11 -14.34
CA PRO A 259 2.59 0.67 -14.90
C PRO A 259 3.74 1.26 -14.09
N LEU A 260 4.44 0.41 -13.32
CA LEU A 260 5.55 0.86 -12.49
C LEU A 260 6.81 1.06 -13.32
N SER A 261 7.46 2.19 -13.11
CA SER A 261 8.68 2.57 -13.83
C SER A 261 9.61 3.39 -12.94
N SER A 262 10.87 3.57 -13.37
CA SER A 262 11.82 4.44 -12.67
C SER A 262 11.35 5.90 -12.57
N PHE A 263 10.42 6.32 -13.43
CA PHE A 263 9.89 7.70 -13.42
C PHE A 263 8.80 7.93 -12.37
N ASN A 264 8.08 6.88 -11.94
CA ASN A 264 6.95 7.05 -11.00
C ASN A 264 7.14 6.33 -9.67
N VAL A 265 8.08 5.40 -9.55
CA VAL A 265 8.26 4.56 -8.35
C VAL A 265 8.46 5.38 -7.07
N TYR A 266 9.26 6.45 -7.11
CA TYR A 266 9.57 7.25 -5.92
C TYR A 266 8.34 7.97 -5.35
N ARG A 267 7.53 8.58 -6.23
CA ARG A 267 6.30 9.26 -5.81
C ARG A 267 5.22 8.27 -5.39
N LEU A 268 5.10 7.14 -6.08
CA LEU A 268 4.17 6.06 -5.69
C LEU A 268 4.56 5.47 -4.34
N LEU A 269 5.85 5.19 -4.13
CA LEU A 269 6.36 4.67 -2.88
C LEU A 269 6.14 5.66 -1.72
N LEU A 270 6.47 6.94 -1.93
CA LEU A 270 6.25 7.98 -0.94
C LEU A 270 4.78 8.11 -0.54
N ALA A 271 3.88 8.13 -1.52
CA ALA A 271 2.44 8.21 -1.30
C ALA A 271 1.90 6.94 -0.62
N SER A 272 2.36 5.76 -1.06
CA SER A 272 1.96 4.48 -0.47
C SER A 272 2.37 4.38 0.99
N ILE A 273 3.64 4.68 1.33
CA ILE A 273 4.12 4.68 2.72
C ILE A 273 3.33 5.71 3.56
N ARG A 274 3.06 6.91 3.00
CA ARG A 274 2.27 7.92 3.70
C ARG A 274 0.86 7.46 4.01
N CYS A 275 0.17 6.87 3.04
CA CYS A 275 -1.17 6.31 3.24
C CYS A 275 -1.15 5.14 4.22
N SER A 276 -0.14 4.25 4.11
CA SER A 276 0.04 3.12 5.04
C SER A 276 0.24 3.59 6.47
N ALA A 277 1.13 4.56 6.69
CA ALA A 277 1.37 5.12 8.02
C ALA A 277 0.10 5.77 8.60
N LYS A 278 -0.66 6.51 7.81
CA LYS A 278 -1.94 7.10 8.29
C LYS A 278 -3.03 6.06 8.56
N THR A 279 -2.93 4.88 7.97
CA THR A 279 -3.93 3.81 8.14
C THR A 279 -3.61 2.90 9.31
N LEU A 280 -2.32 2.68 9.59
CA LEU A 280 -1.85 1.64 10.52
C LEU A 280 -1.21 2.19 11.79
N GLU A 281 -0.71 3.44 11.77
CA GLU A 281 -0.01 4.02 12.91
C GLU A 281 -0.91 4.95 13.71
N ASP A 282 -0.84 4.86 15.03
CA ASP A 282 -1.54 5.78 15.93
C ASP A 282 -0.96 7.20 15.83
N VAL A 283 0.36 7.29 15.62
CA VAL A 283 1.08 8.57 15.50
C VAL A 283 1.88 8.59 14.21
N TYR A 284 1.62 9.54 13.36
CA TYR A 284 2.34 9.75 12.12
C TYR A 284 2.89 11.16 11.98
N GLN A 285 3.93 11.31 11.18
CA GLN A 285 4.66 12.55 10.98
C GLN A 285 3.77 13.64 10.34
N LYS A 286 3.97 14.91 10.73
CA LYS A 286 3.24 16.05 10.13
C LYS A 286 3.52 16.15 8.62
N GLN A 287 2.56 16.70 7.88
CA GLN A 287 2.62 16.84 6.42
C GLN A 287 3.91 17.53 5.94
N LYS A 288 4.24 18.69 6.52
CA LYS A 288 5.43 19.47 6.15
C LYS A 288 6.72 18.68 6.35
N SER A 289 6.85 18.01 7.51
CA SER A 289 8.03 17.24 7.84
C SER A 289 8.21 16.03 6.90
N PHE A 290 7.15 15.25 6.67
CA PHE A 290 7.22 14.10 5.78
C PHE A 290 7.49 14.51 4.32
N ALA A 291 6.94 15.63 3.86
CA ALA A 291 7.21 16.19 2.54
C ALA A 291 8.72 16.51 2.36
N THR A 292 9.34 17.08 3.39
CA THR A 292 10.80 17.35 3.39
C THR A 292 11.60 16.05 3.28
N VAL A 293 11.21 15.00 4.00
CA VAL A 293 11.85 13.67 3.90
C VAL A 293 11.74 13.14 2.47
N GLY A 294 10.56 13.24 1.87
CA GLY A 294 10.30 12.80 0.49
C GLY A 294 10.91 13.68 -0.60
N GLY A 295 11.47 14.85 -0.25
CA GLY A 295 12.02 15.79 -1.23
C GLY A 295 10.96 16.44 -2.13
N VAL A 296 9.73 16.61 -1.61
CA VAL A 296 8.61 17.22 -2.32
C VAL A 296 8.02 18.37 -1.51
N SER A 297 7.26 19.25 -2.13
CA SER A 297 6.50 20.27 -1.40
C SER A 297 5.31 19.65 -0.65
N PRO A 298 4.83 20.26 0.44
CA PRO A 298 3.63 19.77 1.14
C PRO A 298 2.40 19.69 0.22
N LYS A 299 2.27 20.58 -0.75
CA LYS A 299 1.19 20.59 -1.75
C LYS A 299 1.30 19.40 -2.71
N GLU A 300 2.52 19.09 -3.16
CA GLU A 300 2.77 17.91 -4.01
C GLU A 300 2.53 16.61 -3.24
N LEU A 301 3.01 16.53 -1.98
CA LEU A 301 2.75 15.36 -1.15
C LEU A 301 1.25 15.12 -0.99
N PHE A 302 0.47 16.18 -0.71
CA PHE A 302 -0.98 16.07 -0.62
C PHE A 302 -1.59 15.56 -1.93
N LYS A 303 -1.14 16.10 -3.07
CA LYS A 303 -1.63 15.71 -4.40
C LYS A 303 -1.38 14.23 -4.69
N ILE A 304 -0.17 13.73 -4.42
CA ILE A 304 0.16 12.31 -4.68
C ILE A 304 -0.51 11.39 -3.66
N GLU A 305 -0.68 11.81 -2.40
CA GLU A 305 -1.42 11.07 -1.37
C GLU A 305 -2.88 10.87 -1.78
N VAL A 306 -3.57 11.95 -2.13
CA VAL A 306 -4.95 11.87 -2.61
C VAL A 306 -5.06 11.06 -3.90
N GLY A 307 -4.13 11.27 -4.85
CA GLY A 307 -4.06 10.48 -6.07
C GLY A 307 -3.91 8.98 -5.80
N PHE A 308 -3.07 8.60 -4.83
CA PHE A 308 -2.90 7.20 -4.43
C PHE A 308 -4.17 6.60 -3.83
N LEU A 309 -4.90 7.34 -3.00
CA LEU A 309 -6.19 6.91 -2.45
C LEU A 309 -7.22 6.64 -3.57
N TYR A 310 -7.27 7.48 -4.59
CA TYR A 310 -8.11 7.25 -5.76
C TYR A 310 -7.68 6.02 -6.56
N LEU A 311 -6.36 5.80 -6.77
CA LEU A 311 -5.85 4.58 -7.42
C LEU A 311 -6.20 3.32 -6.63
N CYS A 312 -6.29 3.41 -5.32
CA CYS A 312 -6.73 2.31 -4.45
C CYS A 312 -8.25 2.21 -4.32
N ASN A 313 -9.01 3.09 -4.98
CA ASN A 313 -10.46 3.23 -4.77
C ASN A 313 -10.81 3.34 -3.26
N PHE A 314 -9.98 4.06 -2.49
CA PHE A 314 -10.05 4.21 -1.03
C PHE A 314 -10.03 2.89 -0.24
N ARG A 315 -9.66 1.78 -0.86
CA ARG A 315 -9.57 0.46 -0.24
C ARG A 315 -8.14 0.21 0.25
N VAL A 316 -7.77 0.94 1.28
CA VAL A 316 -6.41 0.89 1.87
C VAL A 316 -6.33 0.07 3.15
N VAL A 317 -7.47 -0.32 3.72
CA VAL A 317 -7.46 -1.14 4.94
C VAL A 317 -7.23 -2.61 4.59
N VAL A 318 -6.15 -3.18 5.14
CA VAL A 318 -5.71 -4.55 4.88
C VAL A 318 -5.36 -5.21 6.21
N GLY A 319 -5.92 -6.39 6.47
CA GLY A 319 -5.62 -7.13 7.69
C GLY A 319 -4.26 -7.84 7.65
N GLU A 320 -3.75 -8.16 8.83
CA GLU A 320 -2.46 -8.85 9.01
C GLU A 320 -2.37 -10.16 8.20
N SER A 321 -3.45 -10.95 8.18
CA SER A 321 -3.49 -12.21 7.43
C SER A 321 -3.23 -12.02 5.94
N ILE A 322 -3.68 -10.92 5.35
CA ILE A 322 -3.45 -10.59 3.94
C ILE A 322 -1.98 -10.23 3.71
N LEU A 323 -1.39 -9.44 4.61
CA LEU A 323 0.03 -9.07 4.53
C LEU A 323 0.94 -10.29 4.72
N ASN A 324 0.61 -11.19 5.64
CA ASN A 324 1.31 -12.46 5.80
C ASN A 324 1.14 -13.38 4.57
N ASN A 325 -0.03 -13.39 3.92
CA ASN A 325 -0.22 -14.12 2.66
C ASN A 325 0.60 -13.52 1.53
N PHE A 326 0.69 -12.18 1.46
CA PHE A 326 1.56 -11.51 0.49
C PHE A 326 3.02 -11.94 0.68
N LEU A 327 3.53 -11.91 1.91
CA LEU A 327 4.90 -12.32 2.22
C LEU A 327 5.16 -13.80 1.88
N LYS A 328 4.22 -14.70 2.25
CA LYS A 328 4.40 -16.16 2.13
C LYS A 328 4.01 -16.74 0.78
N LYS A 329 3.37 -15.97 -0.09
CA LYS A 329 2.90 -16.47 -1.40
C LYS A 329 3.31 -15.56 -2.54
N ASP A 330 2.86 -14.31 -2.56
CA ASP A 330 3.03 -13.43 -3.73
C ASP A 330 4.48 -12.98 -3.89
N LEU A 331 5.12 -12.63 -2.79
CA LEU A 331 6.54 -12.27 -2.77
C LEU A 331 7.42 -13.47 -3.17
N LEU A 332 7.10 -14.67 -2.66
CA LEU A 332 7.84 -15.89 -3.01
C LEU A 332 7.67 -16.26 -4.48
N ASP A 333 6.46 -16.14 -5.02
CA ASP A 333 6.21 -16.38 -6.44
C ASP A 333 6.97 -15.37 -7.30
N LEU A 334 6.95 -14.08 -6.92
CA LEU A 334 7.71 -13.03 -7.58
C LEU A 334 9.22 -13.33 -7.56
N TYR A 335 9.74 -13.73 -6.40
CA TYR A 335 11.15 -14.07 -6.24
C TYR A 335 11.54 -15.27 -7.12
N LYS A 336 10.78 -16.37 -7.05
CA LYS A 336 11.03 -17.58 -7.85
C LYS A 336 10.94 -17.30 -9.34
N PHE A 337 9.96 -16.50 -9.75
CA PHE A 337 9.78 -16.12 -11.16
C PHE A 337 10.96 -15.27 -11.64
N CYS A 338 11.34 -14.25 -10.89
CA CYS A 338 12.48 -13.38 -11.26
C CYS A 338 13.80 -14.14 -11.30
N LYS A 339 14.07 -15.02 -10.31
CA LYS A 339 15.30 -15.86 -10.27
C LYS A 339 15.40 -16.81 -11.46
N LYS A 340 14.26 -17.21 -12.05
CA LYS A 340 14.22 -18.06 -13.23
C LYS A 340 14.36 -17.28 -14.55
N SER A 341 13.89 -16.02 -14.56
CA SER A 341 13.73 -15.23 -15.79
C SER A 341 14.87 -14.26 -16.04
N PHE A 342 15.58 -13.85 -14.99
CA PHE A 342 16.72 -12.93 -15.02
C PHE A 342 17.97 -13.55 -14.41
#